data_dddfffdfa8b02626eba271c2ebe4afb4
#
_entry.id   dddfffdfa8b02626eba271c2ebe4afb4
#
_cell.length_a   1.000
_cell.length_b   1.000
_cell.length_c   1.000
_cell.angle_alpha   90.00
_cell.angle_beta   90.00
_cell.angle_gamma   90.00
#
_symmetry.space_group_name_H-M   'P 1'
#
loop_
_entity.id
_entity.type
_entity.pdbx_description
1 polymer ?
#
loop_
_entity_poly.entity_id
_entity_poly.type
_entity_poly.pdbx_seq_one_letter_code
_entity_poly.pdbx_strand_id
1 'polypeptide(L)'
;MNKTPTVLIIMDGFGMGAPGPGNAVYLANTPVLDRLFADNAHTTLSASGLDVGLPAGQMGNSEVGHTNIGGGRVVFQDLPRISRAIESGEFFKNSAYNKAMDDCLEKGTSLHLYGLLSDGGVHSTVEHLWALLKMAKDKGLEKVYIHAFLDGRDVSPTSGKDFVAQCREKCTEIGVGKIATVMGRYYAMDRDKRWERLQMAYDAMVYGEGVQNEDPVDAVAKSYENGVTDEFMEPVVCDSQGTISNNDSIIFFNYRPDRAREITRAIVDPAFDGFPREFFPTTYVCNTEYDASMPNVLVAWPRIPVKNGLGEYLSSMGMTQLRIAETEKYAHVTFFFNGGVEKQYPGEDRVLVASPKVATYDLQPEMSAYEVCDKCVERIRSGEYDVVILNFANCDMVGHTGVLPAAIKAVETVDECVGKVVDATLEMGGIAMITADHGNAEQMVQPDGSPMTAHTTNRVPFILCGAGTELRQGRLADIAPTILDVMGLACPEEMDGKSLIVR
;
A
#
# COMPACT_ATOMS: atom_id res chain seq x y z
N MET A 1 0.78 40.78 -9.90
CA MET A 1 2.21 40.47 -10.00
C MET A 1 2.29 39.05 -10.46
N ASN A 2 3.16 38.75 -11.43
CA ASN A 2 3.41 37.35 -11.80
C ASN A 2 4.04 36.63 -10.61
N LYS A 3 3.61 35.39 -10.36
CA LYS A 3 4.16 34.56 -9.30
C LYS A 3 5.45 33.90 -9.75
N THR A 4 6.31 33.60 -8.80
CA THR A 4 7.56 32.86 -9.01
C THR A 4 7.27 31.39 -8.68
N PRO A 5 7.16 30.48 -9.66
CA PRO A 5 6.68 29.14 -9.43
C PRO A 5 7.74 28.22 -8.83
N THR A 6 7.34 27.36 -7.92
CA THR A 6 8.09 26.15 -7.55
C THR A 6 7.48 24.96 -8.27
N VAL A 7 8.24 24.27 -9.11
CA VAL A 7 7.76 23.20 -9.99
C VAL A 7 8.39 21.88 -9.57
N LEU A 8 7.56 20.89 -9.25
CA LEU A 8 7.97 19.51 -9.04
C LEU A 8 7.63 18.69 -10.29
N ILE A 9 8.66 18.12 -10.91
CA ILE A 9 8.57 17.23 -12.07
C ILE A 9 8.83 15.80 -11.59
N ILE A 10 7.84 14.91 -11.73
CA ILE A 10 7.94 13.50 -11.38
C ILE A 10 8.05 12.70 -12.68
N MET A 11 9.21 12.10 -12.91
CA MET A 11 9.47 11.17 -14.01
C MET A 11 9.10 9.75 -13.54
N ASP A 12 7.82 9.41 -13.63
CA ASP A 12 7.26 8.16 -13.08
C ASP A 12 8.04 6.93 -13.57
N GLY A 13 8.52 6.11 -12.65
CA GLY A 13 9.27 4.90 -12.98
C GLY A 13 10.74 5.09 -13.39
N PHE A 14 11.31 6.29 -13.17
CA PHE A 14 12.71 6.59 -13.50
C PHE A 14 13.63 6.31 -12.30
N GLY A 15 14.18 5.10 -12.21
CA GLY A 15 15.12 4.71 -11.15
C GLY A 15 16.59 4.94 -11.53
N MET A 16 17.46 4.87 -10.52
CA MET A 16 18.91 4.97 -10.64
C MET A 16 19.53 3.56 -10.56
N GLY A 17 19.69 2.92 -11.71
CA GLY A 17 20.26 1.57 -11.83
C GLY A 17 21.73 1.57 -12.22
N ALA A 18 22.41 0.42 -12.05
CA ALA A 18 23.75 0.22 -12.55
C ALA A 18 23.79 0.27 -14.11
N PRO A 19 24.85 0.80 -14.73
CA PRO A 19 25.04 0.74 -16.17
C PRO A 19 24.98 -0.70 -16.70
N GLY A 20 24.23 -0.92 -17.79
CA GLY A 20 24.11 -2.26 -18.38
C GLY A 20 23.18 -2.33 -19.57
N PRO A 21 23.19 -3.46 -20.31
CA PRO A 21 22.44 -3.62 -21.55
C PRO A 21 20.92 -3.72 -21.35
N GLY A 22 20.46 -3.91 -20.11
CA GLY A 22 19.05 -3.94 -19.76
C GLY A 22 18.55 -2.68 -19.05
N ASN A 23 19.34 -1.60 -18.98
CA ASN A 23 18.98 -0.35 -18.33
C ASN A 23 18.62 0.70 -19.38
N ALA A 24 17.31 0.96 -19.57
CA ALA A 24 16.82 1.93 -20.56
C ALA A 24 17.27 3.36 -20.24
N VAL A 25 17.37 3.71 -18.96
CA VAL A 25 17.83 5.03 -18.51
C VAL A 25 19.29 5.26 -18.89
N TYR A 26 20.13 4.24 -18.71
CA TYR A 26 21.55 4.31 -19.09
C TYR A 26 21.77 4.32 -20.61
N LEU A 27 20.92 3.60 -21.37
CA LEU A 27 21.07 3.45 -22.82
C LEU A 27 20.46 4.62 -23.62
N ALA A 28 19.56 5.36 -23.02
CA ALA A 28 18.89 6.50 -23.63
C ALA A 28 19.87 7.68 -23.83
N ASN A 29 19.66 8.45 -24.90
CA ASN A 29 20.34 9.71 -25.10
C ASN A 29 19.62 10.83 -24.34
N THR A 30 20.17 11.25 -23.20
CA THR A 30 19.57 12.18 -22.25
C THR A 30 20.40 13.47 -22.04
N PRO A 31 20.67 14.26 -23.10
CA PRO A 31 21.56 15.41 -22.99
C PRO A 31 21.04 16.48 -22.00
N VAL A 32 19.73 16.56 -21.79
CA VAL A 32 19.15 17.53 -20.85
C VAL A 32 19.40 17.09 -19.42
N LEU A 33 19.05 15.85 -19.06
CA LEU A 33 19.28 15.31 -17.72
C LEU A 33 20.78 15.28 -17.41
N ASP A 34 21.64 14.90 -18.36
CA ASP A 34 23.11 14.93 -18.20
C ASP A 34 23.61 16.34 -17.82
N ARG A 35 23.12 17.35 -18.51
CA ARG A 35 23.42 18.76 -18.19
C ARG A 35 22.87 19.14 -16.81
N LEU A 36 21.61 18.78 -16.52
CA LEU A 36 21.00 19.14 -15.24
C LEU A 36 21.73 18.51 -14.06
N PHE A 37 22.17 17.25 -14.17
CA PHE A 37 23.02 16.60 -13.18
C PHE A 37 24.40 17.27 -13.04
N ALA A 38 25.00 17.73 -14.14
CA ALA A 38 26.32 18.36 -14.11
C ALA A 38 26.28 19.77 -13.50
N ASP A 39 25.24 20.54 -13.78
CA ASP A 39 25.17 21.98 -13.46
C ASP A 39 24.43 22.29 -12.15
N ASN A 40 23.70 21.34 -11.57
CA ASN A 40 22.84 21.60 -10.43
C ASN A 40 23.09 20.66 -9.23
N ALA A 41 22.70 21.10 -8.04
CA ALA A 41 22.71 20.26 -6.86
C ALA A 41 21.79 19.07 -7.06
N HIS A 42 22.30 17.86 -6.79
CA HIS A 42 21.53 16.64 -6.94
C HIS A 42 21.86 15.61 -5.86
N THR A 43 20.93 14.70 -5.64
CA THR A 43 21.06 13.59 -4.71
C THR A 43 20.18 12.42 -5.13
N THR A 44 20.06 11.39 -4.31
CA THR A 44 19.13 10.28 -4.53
C THR A 44 18.20 10.10 -3.35
N LEU A 45 16.98 9.63 -3.64
CA LEU A 45 15.95 9.35 -2.64
C LEU A 45 15.66 7.87 -2.57
N SER A 46 15.37 7.37 -1.37
CA SER A 46 14.78 6.05 -1.17
C SER A 46 13.30 6.10 -1.56
N ALA A 47 12.88 5.15 -2.40
CA ALA A 47 11.53 5.06 -2.96
C ALA A 47 10.90 3.67 -2.78
N SER A 48 11.40 2.85 -1.83
CA SER A 48 10.97 1.48 -1.61
C SER A 48 11.03 1.09 -0.13
N GLY A 49 10.42 -0.03 0.21
CA GLY A 49 10.46 -0.61 1.55
C GLY A 49 9.95 0.34 2.64
N LEU A 50 10.55 0.25 3.83
CA LEU A 50 10.11 1.00 5.02
C LEU A 50 10.19 2.52 4.87
N ASP A 51 11.07 3.02 4.00
CA ASP A 51 11.22 4.46 3.75
C ASP A 51 10.01 5.10 3.04
N VAL A 52 9.14 4.27 2.48
CA VAL A 52 7.86 4.69 1.87
C VAL A 52 6.65 4.02 2.51
N GLY A 53 6.84 3.33 3.64
CA GLY A 53 5.77 2.70 4.40
C GLY A 53 5.32 1.34 3.87
N LEU A 54 6.14 0.68 3.06
CA LEU A 54 5.98 -0.69 2.58
C LEU A 54 6.81 -1.67 3.43
N PRO A 55 6.54 -2.98 3.36
CA PRO A 55 7.42 -3.99 3.95
C PRO A 55 8.88 -3.86 3.48
N ALA A 56 9.83 -4.27 4.32
CA ALA A 56 11.25 -4.24 3.96
C ALA A 56 11.52 -5.03 2.67
N GLY A 57 12.27 -4.43 1.74
CA GLY A 57 12.62 -5.03 0.46
C GLY A 57 11.50 -5.01 -0.60
N GLN A 58 10.31 -4.52 -0.28
CA GLN A 58 9.24 -4.37 -1.26
C GLN A 58 9.47 -3.14 -2.15
N MET A 59 9.34 -3.33 -3.47
CA MET A 59 9.43 -2.25 -4.46
C MET A 59 8.33 -1.21 -4.24
N GLY A 60 8.65 0.07 -4.50
CA GLY A 60 7.69 1.17 -4.49
C GLY A 60 6.66 1.04 -5.62
N ASN A 61 5.68 1.92 -5.58
CA ASN A 61 4.68 2.07 -6.64
C ASN A 61 4.17 3.52 -6.65
N SER A 62 3.47 3.91 -7.72
CA SER A 62 3.05 5.29 -7.91
C SER A 62 2.06 5.77 -6.84
N GLU A 63 1.15 4.92 -6.36
CA GLU A 63 0.19 5.28 -5.31
C GLU A 63 0.90 5.65 -4.01
N VAL A 64 1.79 4.78 -3.55
CA VAL A 64 2.56 4.98 -2.33
C VAL A 64 3.55 6.13 -2.50
N GLY A 65 4.25 6.20 -3.63
CA GLY A 65 5.22 7.27 -3.93
C GLY A 65 4.58 8.65 -3.86
N HIS A 66 3.50 8.88 -4.62
CA HIS A 66 2.81 10.16 -4.64
C HIS A 66 2.17 10.51 -3.28
N THR A 67 1.64 9.51 -2.54
CA THR A 67 1.11 9.73 -1.20
C THR A 67 2.18 10.21 -0.22
N ASN A 68 3.39 9.64 -0.28
CA ASN A 68 4.51 10.08 0.57
C ASN A 68 5.04 11.45 0.18
N ILE A 69 5.17 11.72 -1.14
CA ILE A 69 5.61 13.02 -1.65
C ILE A 69 4.64 14.11 -1.19
N GLY A 70 3.33 13.93 -1.45
CA GLY A 70 2.30 14.92 -1.12
C GLY A 70 2.06 15.03 0.39
N GLY A 71 2.18 13.92 1.12
CA GLY A 71 2.01 13.87 2.57
C GLY A 71 3.14 14.51 3.37
N GLY A 72 4.35 14.61 2.79
CA GLY A 72 5.55 15.06 3.50
C GLY A 72 5.93 14.17 4.68
N ARG A 73 5.48 12.92 4.67
CA ARG A 73 5.69 11.92 5.74
C ARG A 73 5.64 10.51 5.17
N VAL A 74 6.20 9.56 5.93
CA VAL A 74 6.02 8.15 5.58
C VAL A 74 4.61 7.69 5.94
N VAL A 75 3.81 7.36 4.94
CA VAL A 75 2.46 6.82 5.10
C VAL A 75 2.54 5.30 5.08
N PHE A 76 2.58 4.70 6.26
CA PHE A 76 2.70 3.25 6.40
C PHE A 76 1.44 2.54 5.91
N GLN A 77 1.62 1.52 5.06
CA GLN A 77 0.60 0.54 4.74
C GLN A 77 0.26 -0.30 5.98
N ASP A 78 -0.90 -0.98 5.97
CA ASP A 78 -1.41 -1.65 7.17
C ASP A 78 -0.44 -2.69 7.74
N LEU A 79 0.21 -3.53 6.91
CA LEU A 79 1.16 -4.53 7.39
C LEU A 79 2.33 -3.91 8.18
N PRO A 80 3.17 -3.04 7.61
CA PRO A 80 4.28 -2.44 8.37
C PRO A 80 3.81 -1.52 9.50
N ARG A 81 2.65 -0.89 9.38
CA ARG A 81 2.04 -0.07 10.44
C ARG A 81 1.74 -0.90 11.68
N ILE A 82 1.06 -2.03 11.51
CA ILE A 82 0.68 -2.92 12.62
C ILE A 82 1.91 -3.60 13.19
N SER A 83 2.84 -4.07 12.35
CA SER A 83 4.10 -4.69 12.80
C SER A 83 4.94 -3.73 13.65
N ARG A 84 5.08 -2.47 13.24
CA ARG A 84 5.75 -1.44 14.06
C ARG A 84 5.04 -1.17 15.38
N ALA A 85 3.70 -1.22 15.38
CA ALA A 85 2.95 -1.06 16.63
C ALA A 85 3.20 -2.23 17.60
N ILE A 86 3.44 -3.44 17.10
CA ILE A 86 3.87 -4.59 17.91
C ILE A 86 5.25 -4.33 18.51
N GLU A 87 6.21 -3.90 17.69
CA GLU A 87 7.58 -3.59 18.13
C GLU A 87 7.65 -2.48 19.19
N SER A 88 6.83 -1.42 19.01
CA SER A 88 6.76 -0.29 19.94
C SER A 88 5.91 -0.56 21.20
N GLY A 89 5.13 -1.63 21.21
CA GLY A 89 4.19 -1.96 22.28
C GLY A 89 2.83 -1.26 22.18
N GLU A 90 2.61 -0.39 21.20
CA GLU A 90 1.31 0.29 20.98
C GLU A 90 0.20 -0.67 20.59
N PHE A 91 0.52 -1.78 19.92
CA PHE A 91 -0.40 -2.84 19.58
C PHE A 91 -1.18 -3.34 20.82
N PHE A 92 -0.49 -3.53 21.94
CA PHE A 92 -1.05 -4.05 23.19
C PHE A 92 -1.93 -3.04 23.93
N LYS A 93 -1.92 -1.78 23.50
CA LYS A 93 -2.78 -0.71 24.01
C LYS A 93 -4.02 -0.47 23.15
N ASN A 94 -4.17 -1.19 22.02
CA ASN A 94 -5.27 -1.01 21.09
C ASN A 94 -6.62 -1.20 21.78
N SER A 95 -7.47 -0.18 21.72
CA SER A 95 -8.74 -0.15 22.47
C SER A 95 -9.75 -1.20 21.99
N ALA A 96 -9.79 -1.52 20.69
CA ALA A 96 -10.72 -2.51 20.14
C ALA A 96 -10.33 -3.93 20.58
N TYR A 97 -9.04 -4.27 20.53
CA TYR A 97 -8.56 -5.57 21.04
C TYR A 97 -8.78 -5.71 22.54
N ASN A 98 -8.44 -4.66 23.30
CA ASN A 98 -8.69 -4.64 24.74
C ASN A 98 -10.16 -4.84 25.07
N LYS A 99 -11.06 -4.13 24.38
CA LYS A 99 -12.51 -4.26 24.57
C LYS A 99 -13.00 -5.69 24.31
N ALA A 100 -12.57 -6.32 23.20
CA ALA A 100 -12.97 -7.68 22.89
C ALA A 100 -12.51 -8.69 23.95
N MET A 101 -11.28 -8.56 24.43
CA MET A 101 -10.70 -9.45 25.43
C MET A 101 -11.31 -9.23 26.82
N ASP A 102 -11.55 -7.96 27.19
CA ASP A 102 -12.19 -7.62 28.48
C ASP A 102 -13.64 -8.12 28.50
N ASP A 103 -14.38 -8.04 27.41
CA ASP A 103 -15.74 -8.60 27.29
C ASP A 103 -15.76 -10.12 27.56
N CYS A 104 -14.75 -10.86 27.02
CA CYS A 104 -14.64 -12.29 27.31
C CYS A 104 -14.41 -12.57 28.80
N LEU A 105 -13.57 -11.81 29.48
CA LEU A 105 -13.29 -11.94 30.90
C LEU A 105 -14.54 -11.61 31.73
N GLU A 106 -15.22 -10.52 31.41
CA GLU A 106 -16.42 -10.08 32.15
C GLU A 106 -17.59 -11.06 32.01
N LYS A 107 -17.77 -11.61 30.78
CA LYS A 107 -18.90 -12.51 30.49
C LYS A 107 -18.58 -13.99 30.68
N GLY A 108 -17.29 -14.35 30.84
CA GLY A 108 -16.85 -15.75 30.92
C GLY A 108 -16.95 -16.49 29.57
N THR A 109 -16.96 -15.74 28.45
CA THR A 109 -17.12 -16.25 27.08
C THR A 109 -15.78 -16.50 26.41
N SER A 110 -15.78 -16.91 25.14
CA SER A 110 -14.59 -17.27 24.38
C SER A 110 -14.09 -16.13 23.49
N LEU A 111 -12.77 -16.08 23.28
CA LEU A 111 -12.15 -15.27 22.25
C LEU A 111 -11.86 -16.12 21.02
N HIS A 112 -12.33 -15.70 19.85
CA HIS A 112 -12.06 -16.31 18.56
C HIS A 112 -11.14 -15.44 17.75
N LEU A 113 -10.04 -16.02 17.29
CA LEU A 113 -9.07 -15.39 16.38
C LEU A 113 -9.14 -16.09 15.04
N TYR A 114 -9.49 -15.40 13.97
CA TYR A 114 -9.47 -16.01 12.66
C TYR A 114 -8.87 -15.14 11.57
N GLY A 115 -8.39 -15.77 10.52
CA GLY A 115 -7.74 -15.14 9.40
C GLY A 115 -6.83 -16.06 8.62
N LEU A 116 -6.20 -15.54 7.59
CA LEU A 116 -5.30 -16.26 6.72
C LEU A 116 -3.99 -16.58 7.46
N LEU A 117 -3.72 -17.87 7.64
CA LEU A 117 -2.57 -18.37 8.39
C LEU A 117 -1.36 -18.59 7.46
N SER A 118 -0.68 -17.51 7.11
CA SER A 118 0.56 -17.52 6.30
C SER A 118 1.42 -16.30 6.58
N ASP A 119 2.64 -16.30 6.05
CA ASP A 119 3.58 -15.18 6.06
C ASP A 119 3.62 -14.43 4.71
N GLY A 120 2.71 -14.75 3.79
CA GLY A 120 2.66 -14.13 2.46
C GLY A 120 2.46 -12.61 2.44
N GLY A 121 2.00 -12.03 3.54
CA GLY A 121 1.96 -10.57 3.74
C GLY A 121 0.97 -9.80 2.85
N VAL A 122 0.05 -10.50 2.16
CA VAL A 122 -0.95 -9.89 1.26
C VAL A 122 -2.24 -9.55 2.01
N HIS A 123 -2.77 -10.48 2.79
CA HIS A 123 -4.01 -10.32 3.55
C HIS A 123 -3.79 -10.24 5.05
N SER A 124 -2.77 -10.94 5.53
CA SER A 124 -2.43 -11.12 6.94
C SER A 124 -0.96 -11.47 7.08
N THR A 125 -0.51 -11.59 8.32
CA THR A 125 0.75 -12.25 8.68
C THR A 125 0.59 -12.98 10.01
N VAL A 126 1.26 -14.12 10.15
CA VAL A 126 1.21 -14.95 11.37
C VAL A 126 1.73 -14.21 12.60
N GLU A 127 2.67 -13.27 12.44
CA GLU A 127 3.22 -12.46 13.53
C GLU A 127 2.16 -11.64 14.25
N HIS A 128 1.13 -11.16 13.53
CA HIS A 128 0.01 -10.43 14.13
C HIS A 128 -0.86 -11.37 14.99
N LEU A 129 -1.06 -12.62 14.56
CA LEU A 129 -1.75 -13.62 15.37
C LEU A 129 -0.96 -13.95 16.64
N TRP A 130 0.38 -14.10 16.54
CA TRP A 130 1.22 -14.34 17.73
C TRP A 130 1.12 -13.19 18.73
N ALA A 131 1.06 -11.96 18.27
CA ALA A 131 0.88 -10.79 19.14
C ALA A 131 -0.50 -10.81 19.82
N LEU A 132 -1.57 -11.19 19.12
CA LEU A 132 -2.92 -11.34 19.72
C LEU A 132 -2.95 -12.45 20.77
N LEU A 133 -2.33 -13.59 20.52
CA LEU A 133 -2.23 -14.69 21.48
C LEU A 133 -1.46 -14.25 22.74
N LYS A 134 -0.33 -13.55 22.55
CA LYS A 134 0.43 -12.98 23.67
C LYS A 134 -0.44 -12.02 24.48
N MET A 135 -1.18 -11.14 23.84
CA MET A 135 -2.08 -10.18 24.51
C MET A 135 -3.17 -10.91 25.29
N ALA A 136 -3.78 -11.95 24.70
CA ALA A 136 -4.79 -12.78 25.37
C ALA A 136 -4.23 -13.48 26.61
N LYS A 137 -3.01 -14.02 26.52
CA LYS A 137 -2.30 -14.64 27.65
C LYS A 137 -2.01 -13.64 28.76
N ASP A 138 -1.47 -12.47 28.41
CA ASP A 138 -1.11 -11.43 29.37
C ASP A 138 -2.35 -10.90 30.13
N LYS A 139 -3.54 -10.95 29.49
CA LYS A 139 -4.84 -10.65 30.13
C LYS A 139 -5.44 -11.79 30.95
N GLY A 140 -4.89 -13.00 30.88
CA GLY A 140 -5.38 -14.16 31.61
C GLY A 140 -6.57 -14.88 30.97
N LEU A 141 -6.78 -14.73 29.66
CA LEU A 141 -7.78 -15.49 28.92
C LEU A 141 -7.38 -16.97 28.83
N GLU A 142 -8.32 -17.87 29.06
CA GLU A 142 -8.12 -19.32 28.96
C GLU A 142 -8.85 -19.94 27.78
N LYS A 143 -9.99 -19.37 27.35
CA LYS A 143 -10.82 -19.84 26.25
C LYS A 143 -10.50 -19.02 24.99
N VAL A 144 -9.44 -19.41 24.28
CA VAL A 144 -8.98 -18.76 23.04
C VAL A 144 -8.94 -19.79 21.94
N TYR A 145 -9.70 -19.57 20.88
CA TYR A 145 -9.84 -20.48 19.76
C TYR A 145 -9.38 -19.81 18.44
N ILE A 146 -8.70 -20.59 17.60
CA ILE A 146 -8.18 -20.14 16.31
C ILE A 146 -8.93 -20.85 15.19
N HIS A 147 -9.46 -20.09 14.24
CA HIS A 147 -10.00 -20.62 12.99
C HIS A 147 -9.01 -20.28 11.88
N ALA A 148 -8.22 -21.26 11.48
CA ALA A 148 -7.12 -21.10 10.56
C ALA A 148 -7.60 -21.18 9.10
N PHE A 149 -7.44 -20.11 8.33
CA PHE A 149 -7.66 -20.11 6.88
C PHE A 149 -6.33 -20.37 6.18
N LEU A 150 -6.29 -21.41 5.33
CA LEU A 150 -5.08 -21.77 4.58
C LEU A 150 -5.00 -21.00 3.29
N ASP A 151 -3.78 -20.62 2.90
CA ASP A 151 -3.50 -19.71 1.80
C ASP A 151 -3.39 -20.42 0.44
N GLY A 152 -2.25 -20.96 0.12
CA GLY A 152 -1.98 -21.64 -1.15
C GLY A 152 -1.98 -20.78 -2.40
N ARG A 153 -2.10 -19.43 -2.29
CA ARG A 153 -2.04 -18.45 -3.39
C ARG A 153 -0.89 -17.49 -3.25
N ASP A 154 -0.75 -16.90 -2.06
CA ASP A 154 0.27 -15.90 -1.79
C ASP A 154 1.55 -16.56 -1.27
N VAL A 155 1.47 -17.83 -0.91
CA VAL A 155 2.56 -18.74 -0.54
C VAL A 155 2.40 -20.08 -1.28
N SER A 156 3.34 -21.03 -1.08
CA SER A 156 3.29 -22.37 -1.69
C SER A 156 1.95 -23.06 -1.42
N PRO A 157 1.35 -23.75 -2.43
CA PRO A 157 0.06 -24.43 -2.30
C PRO A 157 -0.02 -25.53 -1.25
N THR A 158 1.10 -25.95 -0.69
CA THR A 158 1.21 -27.04 0.30
C THR A 158 1.99 -26.65 1.56
N SER A 159 2.12 -25.35 1.83
CA SER A 159 2.80 -24.82 3.04
C SER A 159 1.89 -24.75 4.27
N GLY A 160 0.57 -24.89 4.10
CA GLY A 160 -0.41 -24.76 5.18
C GLY A 160 -0.20 -25.75 6.32
N LYS A 161 0.26 -26.96 6.03
CA LYS A 161 0.61 -27.95 7.07
C LYS A 161 1.67 -27.43 8.03
N ASP A 162 2.71 -26.77 7.50
CA ASP A 162 3.80 -26.24 8.32
C ASP A 162 3.31 -25.03 9.14
N PHE A 163 2.49 -24.16 8.56
CA PHE A 163 1.89 -23.04 9.29
C PHE A 163 0.96 -23.50 10.40
N VAL A 164 0.15 -24.54 10.19
CA VAL A 164 -0.73 -25.12 11.22
C VAL A 164 0.10 -25.75 12.34
N ALA A 165 1.17 -26.46 12.00
CA ALA A 165 2.10 -27.02 12.99
C ALA A 165 2.77 -25.92 13.81
N GLN A 166 3.28 -24.87 13.15
CA GLN A 166 3.86 -23.70 13.81
C GLN A 166 2.84 -22.99 14.73
N CYS A 167 1.59 -22.86 14.29
CA CYS A 167 0.54 -22.26 15.10
C CYS A 167 0.28 -23.06 16.39
N ARG A 168 0.22 -24.38 16.28
CA ARG A 168 0.07 -25.29 17.45
C ARG A 168 1.26 -25.17 18.40
N GLU A 169 2.47 -25.09 17.88
CA GLU A 169 3.69 -24.89 18.68
C GLU A 169 3.67 -23.55 19.39
N LYS A 170 3.29 -22.46 18.69
CA LYS A 170 3.16 -21.11 19.28
C LYS A 170 2.09 -21.04 20.37
N CYS A 171 0.95 -21.69 20.19
CA CYS A 171 -0.06 -21.79 21.25
C CYS A 171 0.50 -22.47 22.50
N THR A 172 1.31 -23.53 22.33
CA THR A 172 1.95 -24.22 23.43
C THR A 172 3.03 -23.37 24.10
N GLU A 173 3.86 -22.68 23.33
CA GLU A 173 4.92 -21.79 23.79
C GLU A 173 4.34 -20.60 24.61
N ILE A 174 3.30 -19.95 24.09
CA ILE A 174 2.63 -18.82 24.74
C ILE A 174 1.77 -19.30 25.92
N GLY A 175 1.26 -20.51 25.86
CA GLY A 175 0.44 -21.13 26.89
C GLY A 175 -1.03 -20.73 26.82
N VAL A 176 -1.54 -20.40 25.65
CA VAL A 176 -2.96 -20.14 25.35
C VAL A 176 -3.23 -20.35 23.88
N GLY A 177 -4.48 -20.70 23.55
CA GLY A 177 -4.97 -20.89 22.19
C GLY A 177 -5.07 -22.37 21.78
N LYS A 178 -6.12 -22.68 21.02
CA LYS A 178 -6.35 -23.97 20.37
C LYS A 178 -6.89 -23.75 18.97
N ILE A 179 -6.44 -24.53 18.01
CA ILE A 179 -6.99 -24.50 16.66
C ILE A 179 -8.33 -25.24 16.69
N ALA A 180 -9.42 -24.50 16.48
CA ALA A 180 -10.78 -25.03 16.47
C ALA A 180 -11.22 -25.51 15.08
N THR A 181 -10.85 -24.79 14.03
CA THR A 181 -11.13 -25.18 12.64
C THR A 181 -9.97 -24.88 11.71
N VAL A 182 -9.85 -25.67 10.65
CA VAL A 182 -8.92 -25.43 9.56
C VAL A 182 -9.67 -25.54 8.22
N MET A 183 -9.49 -24.59 7.32
CA MET A 183 -10.16 -24.58 6.02
C MET A 183 -9.40 -23.72 5.00
N GLY A 184 -9.55 -24.01 3.72
CA GLY A 184 -8.97 -23.21 2.66
C GLY A 184 -9.63 -21.84 2.48
N ARG A 185 -8.86 -20.85 2.03
CA ARG A 185 -9.35 -19.49 1.74
C ARG A 185 -10.46 -19.45 0.68
N TYR A 186 -10.57 -20.48 -0.15
CA TYR A 186 -11.62 -20.64 -1.13
C TYR A 186 -13.02 -20.61 -0.50
N TYR A 187 -13.16 -21.13 0.73
CA TYR A 187 -14.40 -21.13 1.50
C TYR A 187 -14.54 -19.89 2.37
N ALA A 188 -13.52 -19.59 3.17
CA ALA A 188 -13.62 -18.56 4.20
C ALA A 188 -13.39 -17.12 3.69
N MET A 189 -12.82 -16.95 2.51
CA MET A 189 -12.41 -15.66 1.97
C MET A 189 -12.96 -15.41 0.56
N ASP A 190 -14.23 -15.77 0.34
CA ASP A 190 -14.93 -15.41 -0.91
C ASP A 190 -15.13 -13.88 -1.00
N ARG A 191 -15.26 -13.38 -2.23
CA ARG A 191 -15.56 -11.96 -2.52
C ARG A 191 -16.53 -11.78 -3.69
N ASP A 192 -17.07 -12.91 -4.20
CA ASP A 192 -17.89 -12.95 -5.40
C ASP A 192 -19.31 -13.43 -5.11
N LYS A 193 -19.73 -13.37 -3.83
CA LYS A 193 -21.04 -13.78 -3.33
C LYS A 193 -21.37 -15.25 -3.63
N ARG A 194 -20.36 -16.11 -3.53
CA ARG A 194 -20.51 -17.57 -3.60
C ARG A 194 -20.94 -18.10 -2.24
N TRP A 195 -22.20 -17.81 -1.90
CA TRP A 195 -22.74 -18.06 -0.56
C TRP A 195 -22.66 -19.52 -0.14
N GLU A 196 -22.78 -20.46 -1.09
CA GLU A 196 -22.62 -21.90 -0.85
C GLU A 196 -21.26 -22.29 -0.28
N ARG A 197 -20.18 -21.55 -0.65
CA ARG A 197 -18.83 -21.78 -0.12
C ARG A 197 -18.69 -21.16 1.25
N LEU A 198 -19.11 -19.90 1.35
CA LEU A 198 -19.01 -19.13 2.59
C LEU A 198 -19.82 -19.77 3.70
N GLN A 199 -20.98 -20.35 3.37
CA GLN A 199 -21.82 -21.07 4.33
C GLN A 199 -21.09 -22.25 4.95
N MET A 200 -20.33 -23.04 4.17
CA MET A 200 -19.54 -24.15 4.71
C MET A 200 -18.54 -23.69 5.77
N ALA A 201 -17.86 -22.56 5.50
CA ALA A 201 -16.93 -21.97 6.45
C ALA A 201 -17.67 -21.46 7.72
N TYR A 202 -18.80 -20.78 7.53
CA TYR A 202 -19.64 -20.31 8.62
C TYR A 202 -20.15 -21.46 9.47
N ASP A 203 -20.71 -22.51 8.86
CA ASP A 203 -21.29 -23.67 9.56
C ASP A 203 -20.22 -24.41 10.37
N ALA A 204 -18.99 -24.54 9.87
CA ALA A 204 -17.88 -25.12 10.61
C ALA A 204 -17.50 -24.27 11.84
N MET A 205 -17.44 -22.94 11.71
CA MET A 205 -17.05 -22.05 12.81
C MET A 205 -18.17 -21.86 13.85
N VAL A 206 -19.43 -21.85 13.41
CA VAL A 206 -20.57 -21.51 14.29
C VAL A 206 -21.30 -22.75 14.79
N TYR A 207 -21.56 -23.72 13.92
CA TYR A 207 -22.33 -24.93 14.28
C TYR A 207 -21.45 -26.17 14.49
N GLY A 208 -20.15 -26.08 14.23
CA GLY A 208 -19.26 -27.25 14.31
C GLY A 208 -19.56 -28.30 13.22
N GLU A 209 -20.17 -27.89 12.12
CA GLU A 209 -20.52 -28.74 11.00
C GLU A 209 -19.38 -28.77 9.98
N GLY A 210 -18.84 -29.96 9.70
CA GLY A 210 -17.72 -30.16 8.78
C GLY A 210 -17.05 -31.50 9.01
N VAL A 211 -15.95 -31.74 8.31
CA VAL A 211 -15.13 -32.92 8.53
C VAL A 211 -14.55 -32.87 9.95
N GLN A 212 -14.64 -33.97 10.71
CA GLN A 212 -14.14 -34.02 12.08
C GLN A 212 -12.72 -34.61 12.11
N ASN A 213 -11.77 -33.88 12.67
CA ASN A 213 -10.41 -34.38 12.91
C ASN A 213 -9.73 -33.59 14.03
N GLU A 214 -9.54 -34.20 15.19
CA GLU A 214 -8.99 -33.54 16.39
C GLU A 214 -7.52 -33.08 16.22
N ASP A 215 -6.77 -33.63 15.27
CA ASP A 215 -5.42 -33.15 14.96
C ASP A 215 -5.42 -32.27 13.70
N PRO A 216 -5.26 -30.94 13.85
CA PRO A 216 -5.31 -30.00 12.72
C PRO A 216 -4.17 -30.23 11.72
N VAL A 217 -3.01 -30.73 12.13
CA VAL A 217 -1.88 -31.03 11.23
C VAL A 217 -2.13 -32.29 10.41
N ASP A 218 -2.71 -33.32 11.04
CA ASP A 218 -3.15 -34.54 10.36
C ASP A 218 -4.31 -34.25 9.39
N ALA A 219 -5.21 -33.35 9.74
CA ALA A 219 -6.29 -32.90 8.85
C ALA A 219 -5.74 -32.32 7.52
N VAL A 220 -4.72 -31.46 7.58
CA VAL A 220 -4.09 -30.90 6.39
C VAL A 220 -3.31 -31.97 5.62
N ALA A 221 -2.59 -32.85 6.31
CA ALA A 221 -1.87 -33.97 5.68
C ALA A 221 -2.83 -34.86 4.88
N LYS A 222 -3.97 -35.25 5.45
CA LYS A 222 -5.01 -36.03 4.77
C LYS A 222 -5.62 -35.31 3.55
N SER A 223 -5.78 -33.99 3.63
CA SER A 223 -6.20 -33.20 2.47
C SER A 223 -5.22 -33.35 1.30
N TYR A 224 -3.91 -33.26 1.58
CA TYR A 224 -2.87 -33.43 0.56
C TYR A 224 -2.83 -34.88 -0.01
N GLU A 225 -3.02 -35.88 0.83
CA GLU A 225 -3.12 -37.30 0.39
C GLU A 225 -4.29 -37.49 -0.59
N ASN A 226 -5.37 -36.75 -0.43
CA ASN A 226 -6.53 -36.72 -1.32
C ASN A 226 -6.34 -35.79 -2.54
N GLY A 227 -5.16 -35.19 -2.73
CA GLY A 227 -4.84 -34.30 -3.85
C GLY A 227 -5.42 -32.90 -3.72
N VAL A 228 -5.92 -32.50 -2.54
CA VAL A 228 -6.49 -31.17 -2.27
C VAL A 228 -5.47 -30.32 -1.53
N THR A 229 -5.08 -29.20 -2.15
CA THR A 229 -4.10 -28.25 -1.60
C THR A 229 -4.76 -27.20 -0.69
N ASP A 230 -3.94 -26.37 -0.05
CA ASP A 230 -4.32 -25.41 0.97
C ASP A 230 -5.55 -24.57 0.60
N GLU A 231 -5.53 -23.94 -0.57
CA GLU A 231 -6.59 -23.02 -1.00
C GLU A 231 -7.98 -23.67 -0.98
N PHE A 232 -8.06 -24.94 -1.35
CA PHE A 232 -9.30 -25.68 -1.60
C PHE A 232 -9.66 -26.69 -0.50
N MET A 233 -8.92 -26.70 0.61
CA MET A 233 -9.21 -27.58 1.73
C MET A 233 -10.61 -27.33 2.29
N GLU A 234 -11.46 -28.35 2.31
CA GLU A 234 -12.79 -28.27 2.91
C GLU A 234 -12.71 -27.98 4.42
N PRO A 235 -13.72 -27.32 5.00
CA PRO A 235 -13.73 -27.01 6.41
C PRO A 235 -13.65 -28.26 7.30
N VAL A 236 -12.66 -28.25 8.19
CA VAL A 236 -12.43 -29.32 9.20
C VAL A 236 -12.59 -28.73 10.59
N VAL A 237 -13.38 -29.38 11.42
CA VAL A 237 -13.56 -29.06 12.85
C VAL A 237 -12.57 -29.87 13.65
N CYS A 238 -11.67 -29.19 14.38
CA CYS A 238 -10.63 -29.81 15.20
C CYS A 238 -10.95 -29.77 16.69
N ASP A 239 -11.74 -28.79 17.13
CA ASP A 239 -12.22 -28.69 18.51
C ASP A 239 -13.67 -28.15 18.51
N SER A 240 -14.63 -29.01 18.81
CA SER A 240 -16.04 -28.64 18.86
C SER A 240 -16.40 -27.69 20.02
N GLN A 241 -15.55 -27.54 21.04
CA GLN A 241 -15.70 -26.53 22.07
C GLN A 241 -15.36 -25.11 21.58
N GLY A 242 -14.70 -25.00 20.46
CA GLY A 242 -14.31 -23.73 19.85
C GLY A 242 -15.31 -23.19 18.83
N THR A 243 -16.59 -23.57 18.90
CA THR A 243 -17.66 -22.95 18.09
C THR A 243 -17.99 -21.55 18.59
N ILE A 244 -18.23 -20.63 17.65
CA ILE A 244 -18.58 -19.24 17.94
C ILE A 244 -20.01 -19.18 18.43
N SER A 245 -20.24 -18.54 19.57
CA SER A 245 -21.51 -18.48 20.25
C SER A 245 -21.90 -17.05 20.65
N ASN A 246 -23.11 -16.92 21.14
CA ASN A 246 -23.66 -15.65 21.64
C ASN A 246 -22.76 -15.02 22.71
N ASN A 247 -22.45 -13.73 22.54
CA ASN A 247 -21.59 -12.91 23.39
C ASN A 247 -20.09 -13.26 23.36
N ASP A 248 -19.64 -14.17 22.52
CA ASP A 248 -18.21 -14.37 22.26
C ASP A 248 -17.59 -13.13 21.62
N SER A 249 -16.30 -12.99 21.76
CA SER A 249 -15.54 -11.96 21.05
C SER A 249 -14.79 -12.57 19.89
N ILE A 250 -14.73 -11.82 18.79
CA ILE A 250 -14.06 -12.24 17.55
C ILE A 250 -13.08 -11.17 17.12
N ILE A 251 -11.87 -11.57 16.77
CA ILE A 251 -10.88 -10.70 16.10
C ILE A 251 -10.49 -11.33 14.79
N PHE A 252 -10.83 -10.67 13.67
CA PHE A 252 -10.40 -11.04 12.34
C PHE A 252 -9.08 -10.33 12.06
N PHE A 253 -7.95 -11.06 12.04
CA PHE A 253 -6.63 -10.45 11.97
C PHE A 253 -6.14 -10.13 10.53
N ASN A 254 -6.94 -10.39 9.50
CA ASN A 254 -6.66 -9.90 8.15
C ASN A 254 -6.75 -8.36 8.11
N TYR A 255 -5.75 -7.71 7.51
CA TYR A 255 -5.77 -6.26 7.32
C TYR A 255 -6.28 -5.84 5.93
N ARG A 256 -6.26 -6.71 4.90
CA ARG A 256 -6.80 -6.41 3.59
C ARG A 256 -8.31 -6.69 3.53
N PRO A 257 -9.16 -5.70 3.14
CA PRO A 257 -10.61 -5.76 3.33
C PRO A 257 -11.36 -6.59 2.30
N ASP A 258 -10.87 -6.71 1.05
CA ASP A 258 -11.65 -7.20 -0.10
C ASP A 258 -12.25 -8.59 0.10
N ARG A 259 -11.53 -9.51 0.75
CA ARG A 259 -11.96 -10.87 1.06
C ARG A 259 -12.39 -11.09 2.52
N ALA A 260 -12.45 -10.03 3.31
CA ALA A 260 -12.90 -10.09 4.69
C ALA A 260 -14.38 -9.70 4.84
N ARG A 261 -14.94 -8.98 3.88
CA ARG A 261 -16.27 -8.37 3.98
C ARG A 261 -17.39 -9.38 4.11
N GLU A 262 -17.40 -10.43 3.31
CA GLU A 262 -18.55 -11.35 3.22
C GLU A 262 -18.72 -12.18 4.47
N ILE A 263 -17.67 -12.84 4.97
CA ILE A 263 -17.74 -13.64 6.21
C ILE A 263 -18.01 -12.76 7.43
N THR A 264 -17.47 -11.52 7.45
CA THR A 264 -17.78 -10.57 8.52
C THR A 264 -19.28 -10.24 8.53
N ARG A 265 -19.86 -9.87 7.36
CA ARG A 265 -21.29 -9.59 7.26
C ARG A 265 -22.15 -10.78 7.66
N ALA A 266 -21.77 -11.99 7.28
CA ALA A 266 -22.48 -13.21 7.67
C ALA A 266 -22.59 -13.37 9.19
N ILE A 267 -21.63 -12.85 9.96
CA ILE A 267 -21.64 -12.92 11.42
C ILE A 267 -22.36 -11.70 12.06
N VAL A 268 -22.00 -10.48 11.62
CA VAL A 268 -22.35 -9.25 12.35
C VAL A 268 -23.62 -8.55 11.86
N ASP A 269 -24.08 -8.81 10.63
CA ASP A 269 -25.18 -8.08 10.03
C ASP A 269 -26.51 -8.81 10.23
N PRO A 270 -27.44 -8.30 11.07
CA PRO A 270 -28.73 -8.94 11.28
C PRO A 270 -29.57 -9.00 9.99
N ALA A 271 -29.29 -8.15 9.00
CA ALA A 271 -29.96 -8.12 7.71
C ALA A 271 -29.30 -9.00 6.63
N PHE A 272 -28.27 -9.77 6.98
CA PHE A 272 -27.62 -10.67 6.03
C PHE A 272 -28.58 -11.74 5.49
N ASP A 273 -28.65 -11.88 4.17
CA ASP A 273 -29.57 -12.73 3.46
C ASP A 273 -28.89 -13.74 2.49
N GLY A 274 -27.57 -13.86 2.54
CA GLY A 274 -26.80 -14.74 1.65
C GLY A 274 -27.09 -16.25 1.84
N PHE A 275 -27.37 -16.66 3.07
CA PHE A 275 -27.79 -18.01 3.44
C PHE A 275 -28.59 -17.99 4.77
N PRO A 276 -29.44 -19.00 5.03
CA PRO A 276 -30.19 -19.09 6.28
C PRO A 276 -29.25 -19.25 7.48
N ARG A 277 -29.40 -18.40 8.48
CA ARG A 277 -28.67 -18.49 9.75
C ARG A 277 -29.46 -17.81 10.88
N GLU A 278 -29.15 -18.13 12.11
CA GLU A 278 -29.65 -17.40 13.26
C GLU A 278 -28.63 -16.31 13.64
N PHE A 279 -29.11 -15.06 13.78
CA PHE A 279 -28.28 -13.96 14.25
C PHE A 279 -28.10 -14.03 15.77
N PHE A 280 -26.89 -13.83 16.23
CA PHE A 280 -26.53 -13.64 17.62
C PHE A 280 -25.49 -12.54 17.79
N PRO A 281 -25.56 -11.74 18.88
CA PRO A 281 -24.60 -10.67 19.10
C PRO A 281 -23.22 -11.20 19.53
N THR A 282 -22.20 -10.56 19.04
CA THR A 282 -20.78 -10.79 19.37
C THR A 282 -20.08 -9.45 19.58
N THR A 283 -18.93 -9.45 20.27
CA THR A 283 -17.99 -8.31 20.19
C THR A 283 -17.02 -8.57 19.06
N TYR A 284 -17.27 -7.97 17.90
CA TYR A 284 -16.51 -8.24 16.68
C TYR A 284 -15.51 -7.13 16.36
N VAL A 285 -14.26 -7.50 16.12
CA VAL A 285 -13.17 -6.59 15.75
C VAL A 285 -12.68 -6.90 14.34
N CYS A 286 -12.88 -5.95 13.43
CA CYS A 286 -12.17 -5.90 12.16
C CYS A 286 -10.75 -5.36 12.38
N ASN A 287 -9.75 -6.01 11.84
CA ASN A 287 -8.37 -5.52 11.97
C ASN A 287 -8.20 -4.12 11.36
N THR A 288 -8.76 -3.92 10.17
CA THR A 288 -8.87 -2.62 9.49
C THR A 288 -10.33 -2.31 9.17
N GLU A 289 -10.63 -1.15 8.61
CA GLU A 289 -11.97 -0.83 8.13
C GLU A 289 -12.27 -1.64 6.85
N TYR A 290 -13.08 -2.70 6.98
CA TYR A 290 -13.45 -3.54 5.83
C TYR A 290 -14.54 -2.91 4.97
N ASP A 291 -15.48 -2.22 5.60
CA ASP A 291 -16.57 -1.51 4.95
C ASP A 291 -17.20 -0.54 5.96
N ALA A 292 -17.25 0.75 5.60
CA ALA A 292 -17.80 1.80 6.47
C ALA A 292 -19.29 1.62 6.80
N SER A 293 -20.04 0.83 6.00
CA SER A 293 -21.45 0.51 6.24
C SER A 293 -21.67 -0.75 7.09
N MET A 294 -20.61 -1.40 7.56
CA MET A 294 -20.70 -2.65 8.30
C MET A 294 -21.20 -2.42 9.73
N PRO A 295 -22.34 -3.01 10.14
CA PRO A 295 -22.87 -2.81 11.48
C PRO A 295 -22.13 -3.67 12.51
N ASN A 296 -22.28 -3.34 13.79
CA ASN A 296 -21.88 -4.14 14.94
C ASN A 296 -20.39 -4.55 14.97
N VAL A 297 -19.50 -3.69 14.45
CA VAL A 297 -18.04 -3.93 14.45
C VAL A 297 -17.28 -2.83 15.16
N LEU A 298 -16.17 -3.21 15.74
CA LEU A 298 -15.07 -2.32 16.12
C LEU A 298 -13.97 -2.42 15.07
N VAL A 299 -13.22 -1.34 14.87
CA VAL A 299 -12.07 -1.31 13.94
C VAL A 299 -10.80 -1.07 14.76
N ALA A 300 -9.87 -2.01 14.71
CA ALA A 300 -8.62 -1.92 15.47
C ALA A 300 -7.68 -0.88 14.88
N TRP A 301 -7.50 -0.88 13.57
CA TRP A 301 -6.60 0.02 12.85
C TRP A 301 -7.37 0.81 11.79
N PRO A 302 -8.12 1.85 12.18
CA PRO A 302 -8.85 2.68 11.23
C PRO A 302 -7.88 3.39 10.29
N ARG A 303 -8.36 3.75 9.10
CA ARG A 303 -7.59 4.55 8.15
C ARG A 303 -7.25 5.89 8.77
N ILE A 304 -5.96 6.24 8.76
CA ILE A 304 -5.49 7.55 9.24
C ILE A 304 -5.48 8.51 8.03
N PRO A 305 -6.29 9.57 8.03
CA PRO A 305 -6.23 10.56 6.96
C PRO A 305 -4.90 11.31 7.00
N VAL A 306 -4.35 11.59 5.83
CA VAL A 306 -3.15 12.42 5.69
C VAL A 306 -3.56 13.89 5.82
N LYS A 307 -3.58 14.40 7.05
CA LYS A 307 -3.88 15.81 7.33
C LYS A 307 -2.68 16.70 7.07
N ASN A 308 -2.92 17.95 6.68
CA ASN A 308 -1.88 18.94 6.39
C ASN A 308 -0.81 18.41 5.42
N GLY A 309 -1.22 17.62 4.41
CA GLY A 309 -0.38 17.34 3.25
C GLY A 309 -0.10 18.63 2.47
N LEU A 310 0.88 18.60 1.57
CA LEU A 310 1.32 19.80 0.84
C LEU A 310 0.15 20.55 0.19
N GLY A 311 -0.76 19.85 -0.50
CA GLY A 311 -1.90 20.47 -1.18
C GLY A 311 -2.86 21.19 -0.23
N GLU A 312 -3.23 20.54 0.88
CA GLU A 312 -4.08 21.11 1.91
C GLU A 312 -3.42 22.30 2.59
N TYR A 313 -2.14 22.16 2.92
CA TYR A 313 -1.37 23.22 3.61
C TYR A 313 -1.21 24.48 2.76
N LEU A 314 -0.80 24.33 1.48
CA LEU A 314 -0.71 25.46 0.53
C LEU A 314 -2.07 26.16 0.36
N SER A 315 -3.15 25.40 0.25
CA SER A 315 -4.52 25.94 0.17
C SER A 315 -4.90 26.73 1.42
N SER A 316 -4.55 26.24 2.61
CA SER A 316 -4.83 26.94 3.88
C SER A 316 -4.11 28.29 3.98
N MET A 317 -3.01 28.46 3.26
CA MET A 317 -2.25 29.71 3.15
C MET A 317 -2.72 30.61 2.01
N GLY A 318 -3.79 30.22 1.28
CA GLY A 318 -4.31 30.98 0.14
C GLY A 318 -3.44 30.93 -1.11
N MET A 319 -2.53 29.96 -1.19
CA MET A 319 -1.66 29.76 -2.35
C MET A 319 -2.35 29.00 -3.47
N THR A 320 -1.91 29.24 -4.71
CA THR A 320 -2.42 28.55 -5.89
C THR A 320 -1.48 27.44 -6.33
N GLN A 321 -2.06 26.33 -6.78
CA GLN A 321 -1.32 25.16 -7.19
C GLN A 321 -1.94 24.50 -8.42
N LEU A 322 -1.09 23.96 -9.29
CA LEU A 322 -1.49 23.21 -10.47
C LEU A 322 -1.12 21.73 -10.31
N ARG A 323 -2.03 20.85 -10.69
CA ARG A 323 -1.81 19.41 -10.85
C ARG A 323 -1.98 19.06 -12.32
N ILE A 324 -0.98 18.45 -12.93
CA ILE A 324 -1.02 18.12 -14.36
C ILE A 324 -0.38 16.76 -14.63
N ALA A 325 -1.12 15.92 -15.35
CA ALA A 325 -0.66 14.62 -15.85
C ALA A 325 -1.59 14.14 -16.98
N GLU A 326 -1.15 13.08 -17.65
CA GLU A 326 -2.03 12.33 -18.53
C GLU A 326 -2.88 11.30 -17.75
N THR A 327 -3.90 10.71 -18.41
CA THR A 327 -4.94 9.86 -17.77
C THR A 327 -4.37 8.82 -16.82
N GLU A 328 -3.31 8.10 -17.22
CA GLU A 328 -2.72 7.01 -16.43
C GLU A 328 -2.17 7.47 -15.06
N LYS A 329 -1.74 8.72 -14.97
CA LYS A 329 -1.11 9.27 -13.76
C LYS A 329 -1.86 10.45 -13.14
N TYR A 330 -3.05 10.78 -13.67
CA TYR A 330 -3.85 11.88 -13.13
C TYR A 330 -4.29 11.68 -11.68
N ALA A 331 -4.74 10.47 -11.33
CA ALA A 331 -5.09 10.13 -9.96
C ALA A 331 -3.90 10.22 -9.00
N HIS A 332 -2.68 9.98 -9.51
CA HIS A 332 -1.46 10.03 -8.71
C HIS A 332 -1.12 11.45 -8.28
N VAL A 333 -1.19 12.43 -9.18
CA VAL A 333 -0.94 13.85 -8.83
C VAL A 333 -2.11 14.53 -8.14
N THR A 334 -3.28 13.89 -8.06
CA THR A 334 -4.49 14.43 -7.42
C THR A 334 -4.88 13.63 -6.17
N PHE A 335 -5.62 12.55 -6.31
CA PHE A 335 -6.16 11.74 -5.21
C PHE A 335 -5.06 11.22 -4.27
N PHE A 336 -4.06 10.51 -4.82
CA PHE A 336 -2.99 9.93 -3.99
C PHE A 336 -2.08 11.00 -3.40
N PHE A 337 -1.70 12.01 -4.16
CA PHE A 337 -0.90 13.12 -3.68
C PHE A 337 -1.61 13.90 -2.55
N ASN A 338 -2.94 13.98 -2.59
CA ASN A 338 -3.77 14.59 -1.55
C ASN A 338 -4.13 13.58 -0.41
N GLY A 339 -3.39 12.49 -0.29
CA GLY A 339 -3.56 11.53 0.81
C GLY A 339 -4.88 10.75 0.78
N GLY A 340 -5.45 10.53 -0.43
CA GLY A 340 -6.71 9.83 -0.64
C GLY A 340 -7.94 10.74 -0.55
N VAL A 341 -7.75 12.05 -0.73
CA VAL A 341 -8.83 13.04 -0.78
C VAL A 341 -9.13 13.37 -2.25
N GLU A 342 -10.34 13.03 -2.71
CA GLU A 342 -10.79 13.32 -4.07
C GLU A 342 -11.09 14.80 -4.29
N LYS A 343 -11.54 15.47 -3.23
CA LYS A 343 -11.93 16.87 -3.30
C LYS A 343 -10.76 17.77 -3.68
N GLN A 344 -10.98 18.63 -4.68
CA GLN A 344 -10.08 19.70 -5.06
C GLN A 344 -10.01 20.76 -3.96
N TYR A 345 -8.82 21.15 -3.54
CA TYR A 345 -8.61 22.20 -2.55
C TYR A 345 -8.82 23.59 -3.15
N PRO A 346 -9.26 24.61 -2.38
CA PRO A 346 -9.27 25.99 -2.84
C PRO A 346 -7.90 26.43 -3.38
N GLY A 347 -7.86 27.03 -4.57
CA GLY A 347 -6.62 27.41 -5.25
C GLY A 347 -5.88 26.27 -5.96
N GLU A 348 -6.42 25.05 -5.98
CA GLU A 348 -5.89 23.91 -6.73
C GLU A 348 -6.58 23.81 -8.10
N ASP A 349 -5.82 23.97 -9.18
CA ASP A 349 -6.27 23.69 -10.53
C ASP A 349 -5.76 22.32 -10.99
N ARG A 350 -6.53 21.66 -11.84
CA ARG A 350 -6.23 20.34 -12.37
C ARG A 350 -6.31 20.32 -13.89
N VAL A 351 -5.25 19.85 -14.55
CA VAL A 351 -5.20 19.65 -15.99
C VAL A 351 -4.98 18.18 -16.30
N LEU A 352 -5.98 17.58 -16.92
CA LEU A 352 -5.96 16.22 -17.42
C LEU A 352 -5.70 16.23 -18.93
N VAL A 353 -4.69 15.47 -19.37
CA VAL A 353 -4.44 15.18 -20.78
C VAL A 353 -4.81 13.73 -21.06
N ALA A 354 -5.52 13.46 -22.14
CA ALA A 354 -5.92 12.10 -22.45
C ALA A 354 -4.69 11.27 -22.87
N SER A 355 -4.50 10.09 -22.28
CA SER A 355 -3.51 9.12 -22.76
C SER A 355 -3.88 8.56 -24.12
N PRO A 356 -2.92 8.16 -24.97
CA PRO A 356 -3.20 7.63 -26.29
C PRO A 356 -3.95 6.30 -26.20
N LYS A 357 -4.90 6.09 -27.13
CA LYS A 357 -5.72 4.88 -27.20
C LYS A 357 -5.02 3.78 -28.01
N VAL A 358 -3.95 3.23 -27.42
CA VAL A 358 -3.19 2.10 -27.97
C VAL A 358 -3.38 0.86 -27.09
N ALA A 359 -3.11 -0.33 -27.65
CA ALA A 359 -3.25 -1.58 -26.90
C ALA A 359 -2.20 -1.69 -25.77
N THR A 360 -0.97 -1.30 -26.07
CA THR A 360 0.16 -1.23 -25.15
C THR A 360 1.02 -0.02 -25.49
N TYR A 361 1.67 0.58 -24.50
CA TYR A 361 2.37 1.86 -24.68
C TYR A 361 3.75 1.74 -25.37
N ASP A 362 4.25 0.53 -25.60
CA ASP A 362 5.40 0.31 -26.50
C ASP A 362 5.12 0.67 -27.97
N LEU A 363 3.83 0.70 -28.37
CA LEU A 363 3.39 1.13 -29.68
C LEU A 363 3.42 2.65 -29.86
N GLN A 364 3.42 3.40 -28.76
CA GLN A 364 3.52 4.87 -28.75
C GLN A 364 4.26 5.32 -27.48
N PRO A 365 5.59 5.16 -27.40
CA PRO A 365 6.38 5.44 -26.18
C PRO A 365 6.34 6.89 -25.73
N GLU A 366 6.09 7.83 -26.63
CA GLU A 366 5.92 9.25 -26.33
C GLU A 366 4.68 9.50 -25.49
N MET A 367 3.71 8.59 -25.53
CA MET A 367 2.41 8.72 -24.88
C MET A 367 1.83 10.12 -25.16
N SER A 368 1.44 10.85 -24.11
CA SER A 368 0.96 12.23 -24.23
C SER A 368 1.94 13.25 -23.63
N ALA A 369 3.22 12.87 -23.44
CA ALA A 369 4.20 13.70 -22.75
C ALA A 369 4.38 15.09 -23.38
N TYR A 370 4.42 15.19 -24.71
CA TYR A 370 4.57 16.48 -25.40
C TYR A 370 3.38 17.41 -25.13
N GLU A 371 2.13 16.91 -25.17
CA GLU A 371 0.94 17.73 -24.87
C GLU A 371 0.90 18.14 -23.40
N VAL A 372 1.27 17.24 -22.48
CA VAL A 372 1.41 17.53 -21.06
C VAL A 372 2.44 18.63 -20.84
N CYS A 373 3.62 18.52 -21.51
CA CYS A 373 4.70 19.47 -21.46
C CYS A 373 4.26 20.86 -21.95
N ASP A 374 3.64 20.94 -23.13
CA ASP A 374 3.23 22.22 -23.73
C ASP A 374 2.22 22.94 -22.85
N LYS A 375 1.21 22.22 -22.35
CA LYS A 375 0.23 22.76 -21.41
C LYS A 375 0.88 23.19 -20.08
N CYS A 376 1.82 22.43 -19.56
CA CYS A 376 2.55 22.77 -18.35
C CYS A 376 3.34 24.08 -18.52
N VAL A 377 4.10 24.19 -19.61
CA VAL A 377 4.89 25.39 -19.97
C VAL A 377 3.96 26.62 -20.10
N GLU A 378 2.83 26.49 -20.80
CA GLU A 378 1.82 27.56 -20.90
C GLU A 378 1.36 28.03 -19.53
N ARG A 379 1.02 27.08 -18.64
CA ARG A 379 0.54 27.37 -17.28
C ARG A 379 1.62 27.99 -16.39
N ILE A 380 2.87 27.55 -16.49
CA ILE A 380 4.01 28.15 -15.78
C ILE A 380 4.18 29.61 -16.22
N ARG A 381 4.20 29.87 -17.54
CA ARG A 381 4.37 31.22 -18.10
C ARG A 381 3.19 32.15 -17.84
N SER A 382 2.01 31.63 -17.49
CA SER A 382 0.87 32.48 -17.07
C SER A 382 1.16 33.28 -15.80
N GLY A 383 2.06 32.79 -14.95
CA GLY A 383 2.38 33.42 -13.65
C GLY A 383 1.24 33.34 -12.62
N GLU A 384 0.32 32.39 -12.77
CA GLU A 384 -0.85 32.22 -11.89
C GLU A 384 -0.59 31.31 -10.69
N TYR A 385 0.44 30.45 -10.76
CA TYR A 385 0.67 29.39 -9.76
C TYR A 385 1.90 29.63 -8.90
N ASP A 386 1.76 29.35 -7.61
CA ASP A 386 2.86 29.30 -6.65
C ASP A 386 3.58 27.94 -6.72
N VAL A 387 2.83 26.86 -6.92
CA VAL A 387 3.37 25.49 -7.01
C VAL A 387 2.76 24.75 -8.19
N VAL A 388 3.58 24.00 -8.92
CA VAL A 388 3.14 23.11 -10.01
C VAL A 388 3.63 21.69 -9.72
N ILE A 389 2.75 20.71 -9.75
CA ILE A 389 3.06 19.29 -9.62
C ILE A 389 2.74 18.62 -10.95
N LEU A 390 3.76 18.12 -11.61
CA LEU A 390 3.72 17.49 -12.93
C LEU A 390 4.20 16.05 -12.84
N ASN A 391 3.50 15.14 -13.53
CA ASN A 391 3.95 13.76 -13.72
C ASN A 391 4.04 13.43 -15.22
N PHE A 392 5.17 12.83 -15.64
CA PHE A 392 5.35 12.18 -16.91
C PHE A 392 5.28 10.66 -16.72
N ALA A 393 4.28 10.03 -17.34
CA ALA A 393 3.95 8.61 -17.12
C ALA A 393 4.88 7.62 -17.83
N ASN A 394 5.69 8.10 -18.76
CA ASN A 394 6.30 7.31 -19.83
C ASN A 394 7.21 6.18 -19.33
N CYS A 395 8.16 6.46 -18.43
CA CYS A 395 9.17 5.47 -18.02
C CYS A 395 8.53 4.29 -17.28
N ASP A 396 7.44 4.52 -16.53
CA ASP A 396 6.69 3.47 -15.85
C ASP A 396 5.79 2.70 -16.82
N MET A 397 4.91 3.39 -17.51
CA MET A 397 3.89 2.75 -18.35
C MET A 397 4.50 1.98 -19.52
N VAL A 398 5.54 2.51 -20.16
CA VAL A 398 6.30 1.81 -21.20
C VAL A 398 7.19 0.72 -20.59
N GLY A 399 7.78 0.97 -19.43
CA GLY A 399 8.58 0.00 -18.69
C GLY A 399 7.82 -1.29 -18.41
N HIS A 400 6.55 -1.21 -18.03
CA HIS A 400 5.67 -2.36 -17.81
C HIS A 400 5.46 -3.26 -19.05
N THR A 401 5.74 -2.77 -20.25
CA THR A 401 5.65 -3.59 -21.47
C THR A 401 6.83 -4.56 -21.63
N GLY A 402 7.96 -4.34 -20.96
CA GLY A 402 9.17 -5.14 -21.08
C GLY A 402 9.91 -4.91 -22.40
N VAL A 403 9.53 -3.93 -23.21
CA VAL A 403 10.12 -3.64 -24.54
C VAL A 403 11.22 -2.59 -24.40
N LEU A 404 12.47 -3.03 -24.26
CA LEU A 404 13.62 -2.16 -24.01
C LEU A 404 13.77 -1.00 -25.03
N PRO A 405 13.67 -1.17 -26.36
CA PRO A 405 13.78 -0.06 -27.30
C PRO A 405 12.69 1.01 -27.10
N ALA A 406 11.49 0.59 -26.72
CA ALA A 406 10.39 1.53 -26.44
C ALA A 406 10.64 2.29 -25.14
N ALA A 407 11.14 1.61 -24.09
CA ALA A 407 11.51 2.26 -22.84
C ALA A 407 12.64 3.29 -23.02
N ILE A 408 13.64 3.01 -23.85
CA ILE A 408 14.68 3.98 -24.23
C ILE A 408 14.04 5.21 -24.85
N LYS A 409 13.14 5.04 -25.81
CA LYS A 409 12.44 6.15 -26.47
C LYS A 409 11.57 6.95 -25.49
N ALA A 410 10.93 6.28 -24.55
CA ALA A 410 10.16 6.91 -23.47
C ALA A 410 11.04 7.82 -22.60
N VAL A 411 12.21 7.33 -22.19
CA VAL A 411 13.19 8.12 -21.41
C VAL A 411 13.68 9.34 -22.19
N GLU A 412 14.03 9.19 -23.48
CA GLU A 412 14.45 10.31 -24.35
C GLU A 412 13.36 11.37 -24.50
N THR A 413 12.10 10.95 -24.63
CA THR A 413 10.96 11.86 -24.69
C THR A 413 10.79 12.67 -23.39
N VAL A 414 10.93 12.00 -22.24
CA VAL A 414 10.87 12.65 -20.93
C VAL A 414 12.03 13.63 -20.75
N ASP A 415 13.25 13.27 -21.18
CA ASP A 415 14.43 14.15 -21.16
C ASP A 415 14.15 15.48 -21.87
N GLU A 416 13.63 15.43 -23.10
CA GLU A 416 13.28 16.62 -23.87
C GLU A 416 12.21 17.48 -23.17
N CYS A 417 11.16 16.84 -22.67
CA CYS A 417 10.06 17.54 -22.01
C CYS A 417 10.50 18.18 -20.69
N VAL A 418 11.31 17.50 -19.90
CA VAL A 418 11.89 18.04 -18.65
C VAL A 418 12.66 19.32 -18.94
N GLY A 419 13.48 19.34 -20.01
CA GLY A 419 14.21 20.54 -20.40
C GLY A 419 13.33 21.75 -20.63
N LYS A 420 12.25 21.57 -21.41
CA LYS A 420 11.31 22.67 -21.71
C LYS A 420 10.62 23.21 -20.46
N VAL A 421 10.22 22.31 -19.53
CA VAL A 421 9.57 22.71 -18.28
C VAL A 421 10.54 23.41 -17.34
N VAL A 422 11.78 22.90 -17.21
CA VAL A 422 12.83 23.55 -16.40
C VAL A 422 13.17 24.93 -16.95
N ASP A 423 13.38 25.06 -18.25
CA ASP A 423 13.71 26.34 -18.88
C ASP A 423 12.59 27.38 -18.64
N ALA A 424 11.32 27.00 -18.85
CA ALA A 424 10.18 27.88 -18.58
C ALA A 424 10.08 28.28 -17.09
N THR A 425 10.39 27.38 -16.18
CA THR A 425 10.39 27.65 -14.74
C THR A 425 11.47 28.68 -14.38
N LEU A 426 12.68 28.47 -14.87
CA LEU A 426 13.82 29.38 -14.61
C LEU A 426 13.63 30.76 -15.27
N GLU A 427 13.03 30.81 -16.49
CA GLU A 427 12.63 32.07 -17.14
C GLU A 427 11.69 32.91 -16.27
N MET A 428 10.80 32.27 -15.48
CA MET A 428 9.93 32.93 -14.53
C MET A 428 10.59 33.26 -13.19
N GLY A 429 11.91 33.01 -13.05
CA GLY A 429 12.66 33.17 -11.81
C GLY A 429 12.35 32.09 -10.76
N GLY A 430 11.71 31.01 -11.17
CA GLY A 430 11.25 29.93 -10.31
C GLY A 430 12.33 28.89 -9.96
N ILE A 431 11.92 27.87 -9.23
CA ILE A 431 12.74 26.74 -8.82
C ILE A 431 12.12 25.46 -9.37
N ALA A 432 12.92 24.63 -10.04
CA ALA A 432 12.50 23.33 -10.53
C ALA A 432 13.15 22.20 -9.71
N MET A 433 12.34 21.22 -9.33
CA MET A 433 12.74 19.98 -8.68
C MET A 433 12.37 18.82 -9.58
N ILE A 434 13.31 17.98 -9.91
CA ILE A 434 13.13 16.82 -10.79
C ILE A 434 13.38 15.56 -9.98
N THR A 435 12.44 14.62 -9.99
CA THR A 435 12.53 13.37 -9.25
C THR A 435 11.76 12.25 -9.96
N ALA A 436 11.68 11.09 -9.32
CA ALA A 436 10.76 10.01 -9.65
C ALA A 436 10.10 9.49 -8.35
N ASP A 437 9.07 8.70 -8.48
CA ASP A 437 8.31 8.12 -7.37
C ASP A 437 8.70 6.67 -7.06
N HIS A 438 9.25 5.95 -8.02
CA HIS A 438 9.86 4.61 -7.92
C HIS A 438 10.73 4.32 -9.15
N GLY A 439 11.42 3.18 -9.17
CA GLY A 439 12.15 2.69 -10.31
C GLY A 439 11.35 1.68 -11.13
N ASN A 440 11.62 1.62 -12.45
CA ASN A 440 11.10 0.65 -13.41
C ASN A 440 12.04 0.55 -14.62
N ALA A 441 12.16 1.64 -15.41
CA ALA A 441 12.87 1.66 -16.71
C ALA A 441 14.38 1.40 -16.62
N GLU A 442 14.98 1.57 -15.47
CA GLU A 442 16.41 1.31 -15.26
C GLU A 442 16.75 -0.20 -15.17
N GLN A 443 15.73 -1.07 -15.14
CA GLN A 443 15.92 -2.51 -15.10
C GLN A 443 14.85 -3.23 -15.93
N MET A 444 15.08 -3.31 -17.24
CA MET A 444 14.16 -3.91 -18.23
C MET A 444 14.40 -5.39 -18.51
N VAL A 445 15.48 -5.96 -17.94
CA VAL A 445 15.88 -7.36 -18.18
C VAL A 445 16.22 -8.01 -16.86
N GLN A 446 15.70 -9.23 -16.66
CA GLN A 446 16.00 -10.08 -15.50
C GLN A 446 17.38 -10.75 -15.63
N PRO A 447 17.96 -11.30 -14.55
CA PRO A 447 19.25 -12.01 -14.62
C PRO A 447 19.28 -13.19 -15.57
N ASP A 448 18.14 -13.81 -15.86
CA ASP A 448 18.00 -14.92 -16.80
C ASP A 448 17.82 -14.46 -18.27
N GLY A 449 17.81 -13.14 -18.52
CA GLY A 449 17.63 -12.55 -19.84
C GLY A 449 16.17 -12.36 -20.27
N SER A 450 15.20 -12.74 -19.46
CA SER A 450 13.78 -12.48 -19.72
C SER A 450 13.42 -11.00 -19.48
N PRO A 451 12.35 -10.47 -20.12
CA PRO A 451 11.88 -9.13 -19.85
C PRO A 451 11.49 -8.94 -18.40
N MET A 452 11.86 -7.81 -17.80
CA MET A 452 11.36 -7.37 -16.51
C MET A 452 10.29 -6.30 -16.71
N THR A 453 9.14 -6.53 -16.09
CA THR A 453 7.96 -5.64 -16.21
C THR A 453 7.50 -5.10 -14.86
N ALA A 454 8.21 -5.45 -13.78
CA ALA A 454 7.90 -5.02 -12.42
C ALA A 454 8.75 -3.80 -12.04
N HIS A 455 8.30 -3.08 -11.01
CA HIS A 455 9.08 -2.01 -10.40
C HIS A 455 10.36 -2.55 -9.74
N THR A 456 11.24 -1.64 -9.35
CA THR A 456 12.49 -1.97 -8.68
C THR A 456 12.56 -1.39 -7.27
N THR A 457 13.55 -1.80 -6.51
CA THR A 457 13.90 -1.21 -5.21
C THR A 457 14.98 -0.16 -5.32
N ASN A 458 15.40 0.21 -6.53
CA ASN A 458 16.44 1.20 -6.76
C ASN A 458 16.02 2.58 -6.25
N ARG A 459 17.01 3.38 -5.89
CA ARG A 459 16.79 4.77 -5.50
C ARG A 459 16.38 5.59 -6.74
N VAL A 460 15.75 6.71 -6.51
CA VAL A 460 15.33 7.65 -7.55
C VAL A 460 16.17 8.94 -7.49
N PRO A 461 16.34 9.68 -8.60
CA PRO A 461 17.08 10.94 -8.60
C PRO A 461 16.29 12.05 -7.90
N PHE A 462 17.02 13.06 -7.43
CA PHE A 462 16.48 14.36 -7.06
C PHE A 462 17.46 15.44 -7.49
N ILE A 463 17.01 16.34 -8.36
CA ILE A 463 17.80 17.48 -8.88
C ILE A 463 17.08 18.77 -8.49
N LEU A 464 17.83 19.77 -8.00
CA LEU A 464 17.30 21.08 -7.61
C LEU A 464 17.92 22.17 -8.50
N CYS A 465 17.10 22.74 -9.39
CA CYS A 465 17.50 23.81 -10.32
C CYS A 465 17.01 25.17 -9.85
N GLY A 466 17.82 26.19 -9.98
CA GLY A 466 17.48 27.58 -9.60
C GLY A 466 17.83 27.95 -8.15
N ALA A 467 18.41 27.04 -7.38
CA ALA A 467 18.92 27.31 -6.03
C ALA A 467 20.31 26.71 -5.86
N GLY A 468 21.30 27.54 -5.54
CA GLY A 468 22.67 27.11 -5.25
C GLY A 468 22.83 26.63 -3.84
N THR A 469 22.72 25.30 -3.60
CA THR A 469 22.81 24.70 -2.28
C THR A 469 23.35 23.26 -2.37
N GLU A 470 23.80 22.70 -1.25
CA GLU A 470 24.10 21.26 -1.14
C GLU A 470 22.85 20.47 -0.73
N LEU A 471 22.77 19.22 -1.18
CA LEU A 471 21.66 18.31 -0.86
C LEU A 471 22.17 17.08 -0.12
N ARG A 472 21.43 16.67 0.93
CA ARG A 472 21.59 15.37 1.58
C ARG A 472 20.80 14.28 0.86
N GLN A 473 21.19 13.04 1.04
CA GLN A 473 20.34 11.91 0.68
C GLN A 473 19.07 11.88 1.57
N GLY A 474 17.99 11.34 1.01
CA GLY A 474 16.72 11.28 1.70
C GLY A 474 15.77 10.21 1.17
N ARG A 475 14.50 10.43 1.40
CA ARG A 475 13.37 9.59 0.97
C ARG A 475 12.27 10.47 0.35
N LEU A 476 11.27 9.87 -0.30
CA LEU A 476 10.21 10.63 -0.99
C LEU A 476 9.45 11.58 -0.07
N ALA A 477 9.26 11.22 1.20
CA ALA A 477 8.62 12.06 2.21
C ALA A 477 9.34 13.39 2.50
N ASP A 478 10.59 13.52 2.07
CA ASP A 478 11.40 14.73 2.28
C ASP A 478 11.13 15.82 1.21
N ILE A 479 10.41 15.48 0.12
CA ILE A 479 10.17 16.39 -1.00
C ILE A 479 9.26 17.56 -0.61
N ALA A 480 8.10 17.31 0.01
CA ALA A 480 7.20 18.40 0.44
C ALA A 480 7.86 19.35 1.44
N PRO A 481 8.55 18.90 2.49
CA PRO A 481 9.36 19.77 3.33
C PRO A 481 10.42 20.58 2.57
N THR A 482 11.02 20.02 1.51
CA THR A 482 11.99 20.74 0.67
C THR A 482 11.31 21.82 -0.17
N ILE A 483 10.11 21.55 -0.72
CA ILE A 483 9.31 22.54 -1.43
C ILE A 483 8.98 23.73 -0.48
N LEU A 484 8.50 23.42 0.71
CA LEU A 484 8.19 24.47 1.71
C LEU A 484 9.43 25.26 2.12
N ASP A 485 10.57 24.59 2.26
CA ASP A 485 11.84 25.24 2.64
C ASP A 485 12.35 26.23 1.59
N VAL A 486 12.32 25.88 0.28
CA VAL A 486 12.70 26.83 -0.80
C VAL A 486 11.71 27.99 -0.93
N MET A 487 10.45 27.78 -0.56
CA MET A 487 9.44 28.84 -0.54
C MET A 487 9.52 29.71 0.74
N GLY A 488 10.38 29.37 1.69
CA GLY A 488 10.51 30.09 2.96
C GLY A 488 9.32 29.89 3.91
N LEU A 489 8.59 28.79 3.76
CA LEU A 489 7.42 28.43 4.54
C LEU A 489 7.77 27.46 5.69
N ALA A 490 7.06 27.58 6.81
CA ALA A 490 7.20 26.63 7.90
C ALA A 490 6.63 25.27 7.50
N CYS A 491 7.27 24.18 7.94
CA CYS A 491 6.78 22.83 7.76
C CYS A 491 5.72 22.51 8.84
N PRO A 492 4.54 21.97 8.49
CA PRO A 492 3.55 21.52 9.47
C PRO A 492 4.09 20.42 10.38
N GLU A 493 3.64 20.36 11.63
CA GLU A 493 4.07 19.35 12.62
C GLU A 493 3.76 17.91 12.19
N GLU A 494 2.71 17.72 11.38
CA GLU A 494 2.33 16.42 10.89
C GLU A 494 3.28 15.85 9.82
N MET A 495 4.13 16.67 9.20
CA MET A 495 5.16 16.21 8.27
C MET A 495 6.39 15.74 9.05
N ASP A 496 6.73 14.43 8.95
CA ASP A 496 7.94 13.87 9.56
C ASP A 496 9.17 13.90 8.64
N GLY A 497 8.97 14.25 7.37
CA GLY A 497 10.04 14.49 6.40
C GLY A 497 10.88 15.71 6.79
N LYS A 498 12.08 15.77 6.24
CA LYS A 498 13.02 16.87 6.49
C LYS A 498 13.50 17.44 5.17
N SER A 499 13.70 18.75 5.09
CA SER A 499 14.30 19.37 3.90
C SER A 499 15.58 18.66 3.47
N LEU A 500 15.73 18.44 2.16
CA LEU A 500 16.94 17.87 1.57
C LEU A 500 18.10 18.87 1.53
N ILE A 501 17.80 20.15 1.72
CA ILE A 501 18.79 21.24 1.69
C ILE A 501 19.68 21.16 2.94
N VAL A 502 21.00 21.18 2.70
CA VAL A 502 22.01 21.29 3.78
C VAL A 502 22.20 22.78 4.09
N ARG A 503 21.99 23.14 5.34
CA ARG A 503 22.22 24.50 5.85
C ARG A 503 23.37 24.53 6.85
#